data_d656004af6bcdde0dd220242111cddf8
#
_entry.id   d656004af6bcdde0dd220242111cddf8
#
_cell.length_a   1.000
_cell.length_b   1.000
_cell.length_c   1.000
_cell.angle_alpha   90.00
_cell.angle_beta   90.00
_cell.angle_gamma   90.00
#
_symmetry.space_group_name_H-M   'P 1'
#
loop_
_entity.id
_entity.type
_entity.pdbx_description
1 polymer ?
#
loop_
_entity_poly.entity_id
_entity_poly.type
_entity_poly.pdbx_seq_one_letter_code
_entity_poly.pdbx_strand_id
1 'polypeptide(L)'
;MIGTGYVGLVSGACFADFGHDVTCVDLDQAKITALEQGIMPIYEPGLEALVKANTDAGRLHFTTSLQQGVADADAIFIAVGTPSRRGDGHADLSYVFQAARDIAGAIKRPVVVVNKSTVPVGTGDEVERILHDVAPDLTVHVVSNPEFLREGAAISDFKRPDRIVIGTDDVAAQAIMRDVYRPLYLNEAPLLFTSRRTAELIKYAANAFLATKITFINEIADLCEAVGADVQQVSRGIGLDNRIGAKFLHAGPGYGGSCFPKDTLALLKTAEDYEVPLRIVSSVVQANDSRKRAMGRKIIQAMGGDARGKTVGILGLTFKPNTDDMRDAPALAIIQALLDGGATVRAYDPEGMEAARALLPGITYLNDPYDVAEGADAVAIVTEWDAFRALDLKRLATKMRGKHLIDLRNIYHRPEVERAGLSYVSVGR
;
A
#
# COMPACT_ATOMS: atom_id res chain seq x y z
N MET A 1 -3.75 15.15 14.78
CA MET A 1 -3.60 13.84 14.08
C MET A 1 -2.99 12.87 15.06
N ILE A 2 -3.65 11.76 15.38
CA ILE A 2 -3.18 10.75 16.32
C ILE A 2 -2.59 9.59 15.53
N GLY A 3 -1.29 9.37 15.69
CA GLY A 3 -0.46 8.45 14.91
C GLY A 3 0.31 9.17 13.80
N THR A 4 1.63 8.91 13.73
CA THR A 4 2.54 9.41 12.70
C THR A 4 3.07 8.30 11.80
N GLY A 5 2.23 7.28 11.59
CA GLY A 5 2.44 6.30 10.54
C GLY A 5 2.16 6.92 9.16
N TYR A 6 2.16 6.07 8.12
CA TYR A 6 2.02 6.51 6.74
C TYR A 6 0.79 7.43 6.54
N VAL A 7 -0.40 6.96 6.91
CA VAL A 7 -1.65 7.73 6.75
C VAL A 7 -1.64 9.02 7.57
N GLY A 8 -1.22 8.95 8.83
CA GLY A 8 -1.27 10.10 9.74
C GLY A 8 -0.28 11.19 9.34
N LEU A 9 0.96 10.83 9.03
CA LEU A 9 1.99 11.81 8.68
C LEU A 9 1.69 12.50 7.34
N VAL A 10 1.33 11.73 6.30
CA VAL A 10 0.98 12.29 4.99
C VAL A 10 -0.26 13.18 5.10
N SER A 11 -1.31 12.71 5.80
CA SER A 11 -2.54 13.50 5.97
C SER A 11 -2.28 14.76 6.77
N GLY A 12 -1.52 14.67 7.88
CA GLY A 12 -1.18 15.81 8.70
C GLY A 12 -0.38 16.87 7.94
N ALA A 13 0.64 16.46 7.19
CA ALA A 13 1.44 17.36 6.37
C ALA A 13 0.61 18.01 5.26
N CYS A 14 -0.29 17.27 4.61
CA CYS A 14 -1.17 17.84 3.58
C CYS A 14 -2.22 18.78 4.13
N PHE A 15 -2.81 18.50 5.31
CA PHE A 15 -3.72 19.45 5.98
C PHE A 15 -2.99 20.72 6.40
N ALA A 16 -1.77 20.63 6.91
CA ALA A 16 -0.95 21.78 7.23
C ALA A 16 -0.66 22.64 5.99
N ASP A 17 -0.39 21.97 4.85
CA ASP A 17 -0.16 22.64 3.56
C ASP A 17 -1.42 23.33 3.01
N PHE A 18 -2.60 22.86 3.39
CA PHE A 18 -3.87 23.51 3.12
C PHE A 18 -4.13 24.74 4.00
N GLY A 19 -3.26 25.00 4.97
CA GLY A 19 -3.36 26.18 5.85
C GLY A 19 -3.98 25.88 7.21
N HIS A 20 -4.25 24.62 7.55
CA HIS A 20 -4.68 24.23 8.89
C HIS A 20 -3.50 24.23 9.86
N ASP A 21 -3.78 24.53 11.14
CA ASP A 21 -2.83 24.30 12.23
C ASP A 21 -2.96 22.82 12.67
N VAL A 22 -1.91 22.04 12.49
CA VAL A 22 -1.94 20.60 12.68
C VAL A 22 -0.90 20.16 13.69
N THR A 23 -1.34 19.49 14.74
CA THR A 23 -0.46 18.78 15.67
C THR A 23 -0.55 17.27 15.45
N CYS A 24 0.56 16.66 15.11
CA CYS A 24 0.70 15.22 15.00
C CYS A 24 1.20 14.65 16.34
N VAL A 25 0.48 13.67 16.88
CA VAL A 25 0.77 13.02 18.16
C VAL A 25 1.15 11.56 17.91
N ASP A 26 2.26 11.13 18.47
CA ASP A 26 2.64 9.71 18.48
C ASP A 26 3.25 9.33 19.84
N LEU A 27 3.03 8.11 20.30
CA LEU A 27 3.56 7.62 21.57
C LEU A 27 5.07 7.34 21.52
N ASP A 28 5.62 7.17 20.33
CA ASP A 28 7.04 6.88 20.11
C ASP A 28 7.88 8.16 20.14
N GLN A 29 8.56 8.37 21.27
CA GLN A 29 9.44 9.53 21.46
C GLN A 29 10.57 9.59 20.44
N ALA A 30 11.14 8.44 20.04
CA ALA A 30 12.23 8.42 19.08
C ALA A 30 11.74 8.89 17.70
N LYS A 31 10.54 8.47 17.31
CA LYS A 31 9.91 8.91 16.07
C LYS A 31 9.60 10.42 16.09
N ILE A 32 9.04 10.93 17.17
CA ILE A 32 8.77 12.38 17.30
C ILE A 32 10.07 13.17 17.24
N THR A 33 11.12 12.76 17.96
CA THR A 33 12.42 13.42 17.93
C THR A 33 13.04 13.39 16.51
N ALA A 34 12.91 12.29 15.78
CA ALA A 34 13.37 12.22 14.40
C ALA A 34 12.61 13.18 13.48
N LEU A 35 11.27 13.25 13.61
CA LEU A 35 10.42 14.18 12.85
C LEU A 35 10.76 15.66 13.13
N GLU A 36 11.02 16.02 14.38
CA GLU A 36 11.48 17.36 14.76
C GLU A 36 12.84 17.72 14.15
N GLN A 37 13.67 16.72 13.87
CA GLN A 37 14.96 16.86 13.17
C GLN A 37 14.83 16.79 11.64
N GLY A 38 13.62 16.64 11.11
CA GLY A 38 13.37 16.50 9.68
C GLY A 38 13.66 15.11 9.12
N ILE A 39 13.84 14.09 9.96
CA ILE A 39 14.07 12.70 9.55
C ILE A 39 12.70 12.00 9.43
N MET A 40 12.38 11.56 8.23
CA MET A 40 11.10 10.89 7.95
C MET A 40 11.15 9.41 8.35
N PRO A 41 10.15 8.91 9.10
CA PRO A 41 10.05 7.50 9.48
C PRO A 41 9.50 6.58 8.39
N ILE A 42 9.12 7.15 7.26
CA ILE A 42 8.54 6.47 6.09
C ILE A 42 9.13 7.06 4.81
N TYR A 43 9.20 6.25 3.77
CA TYR A 43 9.55 6.74 2.44
C TYR A 43 8.28 7.12 1.65
N GLU A 44 8.17 8.40 1.28
CA GLU A 44 7.16 8.91 0.36
C GLU A 44 7.76 10.09 -0.43
N PRO A 45 7.77 10.05 -1.77
CA PRO A 45 8.33 11.11 -2.58
C PRO A 45 7.75 12.48 -2.26
N GLY A 46 8.61 13.44 -1.91
CA GLY A 46 8.23 14.82 -1.60
C GLY A 46 7.74 15.08 -0.19
N LEU A 47 7.61 14.05 0.66
CA LEU A 47 7.10 14.22 2.02
C LEU A 47 8.04 15.05 2.90
N GLU A 48 9.35 14.80 2.84
CA GLU A 48 10.36 15.55 3.60
C GLU A 48 10.26 17.06 3.34
N ALA A 49 10.22 17.45 2.08
CA ALA A 49 10.08 18.85 1.69
C ALA A 49 8.76 19.46 2.16
N LEU A 50 7.66 18.70 2.09
CA LEU A 50 6.34 19.13 2.53
C LEU A 50 6.28 19.33 4.04
N VAL A 51 6.80 18.38 4.82
CA VAL A 51 6.90 18.47 6.29
C VAL A 51 7.75 19.67 6.67
N LYS A 52 8.95 19.80 6.11
CA LYS A 52 9.84 20.92 6.40
C LYS A 52 9.19 22.27 6.13
N ALA A 53 8.58 22.46 4.97
CA ALA A 53 7.92 23.71 4.61
C ALA A 53 6.81 24.11 5.59
N ASN A 54 6.04 23.14 6.08
CA ASN A 54 4.93 23.41 7.01
C ASN A 54 5.38 23.54 8.46
N THR A 55 6.45 22.87 8.86
CA THR A 55 7.09 23.07 10.18
C THR A 55 7.73 24.44 10.24
N ASP A 56 8.50 24.85 9.23
CA ASP A 56 9.12 26.18 9.15
C ASP A 56 8.06 27.31 9.14
N ALA A 57 6.89 27.05 8.56
CA ALA A 57 5.77 27.98 8.56
C ALA A 57 4.93 27.99 9.87
N GLY A 58 5.26 27.15 10.84
CA GLY A 58 4.58 27.04 12.12
C GLY A 58 3.16 26.49 12.03
N ARG A 59 2.84 25.69 11.01
CA ARG A 59 1.53 25.05 10.83
C ARG A 59 1.54 23.55 11.11
N LEU A 60 2.69 22.92 11.21
CA LEU A 60 2.82 21.48 11.50
C LEU A 60 3.70 21.30 12.73
N HIS A 61 3.15 20.64 13.73
CA HIS A 61 3.78 20.40 15.03
C HIS A 61 3.80 18.91 15.35
N PHE A 62 4.79 18.48 16.13
CA PHE A 62 4.93 17.11 16.58
C PHE A 62 5.03 17.07 18.11
N THR A 63 4.39 16.10 18.75
CA THR A 63 4.45 15.93 20.21
C THR A 63 4.11 14.51 20.61
N THR A 64 4.62 14.09 21.77
CA THR A 64 4.14 12.86 22.44
C THR A 64 2.99 13.14 23.41
N SER A 65 2.69 14.41 23.71
CA SER A 65 1.62 14.79 24.62
C SER A 65 0.27 14.87 23.91
N LEU A 66 -0.57 13.88 24.14
CA LEU A 66 -1.94 13.89 23.62
C LEU A 66 -2.72 15.11 24.14
N GLN A 67 -2.54 15.48 25.41
CA GLN A 67 -3.22 16.63 26.01
C GLN A 67 -2.91 17.93 25.28
N GLN A 68 -1.64 18.15 24.89
CA GLN A 68 -1.26 19.32 24.06
C GLN A 68 -1.87 19.24 22.66
N GLY A 69 -1.83 18.05 22.04
CA GLY A 69 -2.29 17.86 20.68
C GLY A 69 -3.81 18.00 20.49
N VAL A 70 -4.62 17.84 21.56
CA VAL A 70 -6.08 17.89 21.47
C VAL A 70 -6.70 19.11 22.17
N ALA A 71 -5.91 19.93 22.88
CA ALA A 71 -6.41 21.01 23.76
C ALA A 71 -7.35 21.96 23.02
N ASP A 72 -6.97 22.41 21.83
CA ASP A 72 -7.69 23.39 21.03
C ASP A 72 -8.19 22.83 19.69
N ALA A 73 -8.15 21.50 19.52
CA ALA A 73 -8.50 20.86 18.26
C ALA A 73 -10.00 20.96 17.93
N ASP A 74 -10.36 21.38 16.73
CA ASP A 74 -11.73 21.32 16.21
C ASP A 74 -12.09 19.93 15.70
N ALA A 75 -11.10 19.21 15.18
CA ALA A 75 -11.22 17.83 14.73
C ALA A 75 -9.98 17.01 15.13
N ILE A 76 -10.20 15.83 15.69
CA ILE A 76 -9.14 14.89 16.10
C ILE A 76 -9.20 13.66 15.18
N PHE A 77 -8.17 13.45 14.38
CA PHE A 77 -8.11 12.33 13.45
C PHE A 77 -7.35 11.16 14.07
N ILE A 78 -7.98 10.01 14.17
CA ILE A 78 -7.36 8.74 14.56
C ILE A 78 -6.78 8.10 13.29
N ALA A 79 -5.45 8.05 13.19
CA ALA A 79 -4.71 7.49 12.06
C ALA A 79 -3.64 6.47 12.54
N VAL A 80 -4.02 5.66 13.50
CA VAL A 80 -3.18 4.60 14.07
C VAL A 80 -3.22 3.32 13.24
N GLY A 81 -2.22 2.45 13.42
CA GLY A 81 -2.15 1.18 12.72
C GLY A 81 -3.30 0.24 13.07
N THR A 82 -3.74 -0.52 12.07
CA THR A 82 -4.75 -1.60 12.20
C THR A 82 -4.18 -2.88 11.57
N PRO A 83 -3.12 -3.48 12.16
CA PRO A 83 -2.52 -4.68 11.60
C PRO A 83 -3.48 -5.86 11.67
N SER A 84 -3.25 -6.88 10.84
CA SER A 84 -3.99 -8.14 10.97
C SER A 84 -3.56 -8.85 12.24
N ARG A 85 -4.52 -9.35 13.02
CA ARG A 85 -4.25 -10.21 14.17
C ARG A 85 -3.65 -11.54 13.72
N ARG A 86 -2.63 -11.99 14.45
CA ARG A 86 -2.06 -13.32 14.21
C ARG A 86 -3.08 -14.40 14.57
N GLY A 87 -3.34 -15.30 13.64
CA GLY A 87 -4.16 -16.51 13.87
C GLY A 87 -5.57 -16.46 13.29
N ASP A 88 -6.28 -15.33 13.33
CA ASP A 88 -7.68 -15.24 12.88
C ASP A 88 -7.92 -14.31 11.68
N GLY A 89 -6.94 -13.46 11.35
CA GLY A 89 -7.02 -12.54 10.20
C GLY A 89 -7.91 -11.31 10.41
N HIS A 90 -8.50 -11.13 11.59
CA HIS A 90 -9.22 -9.91 11.93
C HIS A 90 -8.26 -8.72 12.03
N ALA A 91 -8.77 -7.50 11.81
CA ALA A 91 -8.02 -6.30 12.13
C ALA A 91 -7.83 -6.15 13.65
N ASP A 92 -6.62 -5.83 14.09
CA ASP A 92 -6.37 -5.45 15.47
C ASP A 92 -6.79 -4.00 15.70
N LEU A 93 -7.90 -3.82 16.40
CA LEU A 93 -8.49 -2.52 16.72
C LEU A 93 -8.06 -1.98 18.09
N SER A 94 -7.21 -2.69 18.82
CA SER A 94 -6.77 -2.29 20.16
C SER A 94 -6.18 -0.88 20.18
N TYR A 95 -5.39 -0.52 19.16
CA TYR A 95 -4.81 0.82 19.03
C TYR A 95 -5.87 1.91 18.77
N VAL A 96 -6.90 1.60 17.96
CA VAL A 96 -8.01 2.54 17.69
C VAL A 96 -8.82 2.79 18.95
N PHE A 97 -9.19 1.73 19.66
CA PHE A 97 -9.97 1.82 20.88
C PHE A 97 -9.17 2.44 22.04
N GLN A 98 -7.87 2.20 22.12
CA GLN A 98 -7.01 2.86 23.10
C GLN A 98 -6.92 4.36 22.78
N ALA A 99 -6.69 4.74 21.53
CA ALA A 99 -6.69 6.14 21.11
C ALA A 99 -8.02 6.85 21.45
N ALA A 100 -9.14 6.17 21.24
CA ALA A 100 -10.47 6.72 21.62
C ALA A 100 -10.58 6.96 23.13
N ARG A 101 -10.14 6.02 23.98
CA ARG A 101 -10.12 6.18 25.45
C ARG A 101 -9.21 7.34 25.88
N ASP A 102 -8.02 7.41 25.31
CA ASP A 102 -7.03 8.44 25.65
C ASP A 102 -7.52 9.84 25.23
N ILE A 103 -8.15 9.94 24.05
CA ILE A 103 -8.78 11.17 23.57
C ILE A 103 -9.89 11.60 24.54
N ALA A 104 -10.79 10.68 24.91
CA ALA A 104 -11.88 10.97 25.83
C ALA A 104 -11.41 11.49 27.19
N GLY A 105 -10.29 10.96 27.70
CA GLY A 105 -9.66 11.43 28.94
C GLY A 105 -8.94 12.79 28.83
N ALA A 106 -8.63 13.22 27.61
CA ALA A 106 -7.83 14.44 27.37
C ALA A 106 -8.67 15.65 26.93
N ILE A 107 -9.79 15.43 26.22
CA ILE A 107 -10.66 16.51 25.71
C ILE A 107 -11.40 17.22 26.85
N LYS A 108 -11.60 18.52 26.68
CA LYS A 108 -12.30 19.37 27.66
C LYS A 108 -13.45 20.20 27.05
N ARG A 109 -13.67 20.06 25.75
CA ARG A 109 -14.69 20.80 24.99
C ARG A 109 -15.29 19.89 23.91
N PRO A 110 -16.47 20.24 23.36
CA PRO A 110 -17.02 19.53 22.21
C PRO A 110 -16.04 19.48 21.05
N VAL A 111 -15.93 18.33 20.40
CA VAL A 111 -14.97 18.09 19.31
C VAL A 111 -15.50 17.01 18.35
N VAL A 112 -15.03 17.05 17.11
CA VAL A 112 -15.24 15.96 16.15
C VAL A 112 -14.08 14.98 16.21
N VAL A 113 -14.37 13.71 16.49
CA VAL A 113 -13.38 12.61 16.43
C VAL A 113 -13.56 11.86 15.12
N VAL A 114 -12.52 11.86 14.31
CA VAL A 114 -12.53 11.31 12.94
C VAL A 114 -11.71 10.04 12.89
N ASN A 115 -12.35 8.92 12.62
CA ASN A 115 -11.67 7.66 12.37
C ASN A 115 -11.17 7.63 10.92
N LYS A 116 -9.88 7.86 10.73
CA LYS A 116 -9.22 7.83 9.41
C LYS A 116 -8.54 6.50 9.12
N SER A 117 -8.20 5.74 10.14
CA SER A 117 -7.69 4.37 9.99
C SER A 117 -8.69 3.50 9.22
N THR A 118 -8.18 2.57 8.41
CA THR A 118 -9.01 1.57 7.74
C THR A 118 -9.46 0.52 8.75
N VAL A 119 -10.76 0.46 9.00
CA VAL A 119 -11.38 -0.34 10.07
C VAL A 119 -12.60 -1.11 9.58
N PRO A 120 -12.91 -2.28 10.17
CA PRO A 120 -14.14 -3.02 9.91
C PRO A 120 -15.41 -2.21 10.21
N VAL A 121 -16.50 -2.61 9.55
CA VAL A 121 -17.83 -2.00 9.72
C VAL A 121 -18.28 -2.08 11.17
N GLY A 122 -18.75 -0.95 11.70
CA GLY A 122 -19.20 -0.81 13.09
C GLY A 122 -18.12 -0.30 14.05
N THR A 123 -16.89 -0.14 13.61
CA THR A 123 -15.81 0.40 14.46
C THR A 123 -16.10 1.82 14.92
N GLY A 124 -16.66 2.67 14.04
CA GLY A 124 -17.06 4.03 14.41
C GLY A 124 -18.14 4.09 15.48
N ASP A 125 -19.06 3.11 15.50
CA ASP A 125 -20.08 3.01 16.54
C ASP A 125 -19.46 2.63 17.90
N GLU A 126 -18.47 1.72 17.88
CA GLU A 126 -17.74 1.34 19.10
C GLU A 126 -16.85 2.48 19.63
N VAL A 127 -16.21 3.24 18.72
CA VAL A 127 -15.47 4.47 19.11
C VAL A 127 -16.39 5.47 19.78
N GLU A 128 -17.59 5.70 19.23
CA GLU A 128 -18.60 6.60 19.85
C GLU A 128 -19.00 6.12 21.24
N ARG A 129 -19.26 4.82 21.39
CA ARG A 129 -19.58 4.23 22.69
C ARG A 129 -18.46 4.46 23.71
N ILE A 130 -17.20 4.20 23.32
CA ILE A 130 -16.03 4.42 24.20
C ILE A 130 -15.92 5.88 24.63
N LEU A 131 -16.06 6.82 23.69
CA LEU A 131 -16.00 8.25 23.97
C LEU A 131 -17.10 8.69 24.95
N HIS A 132 -18.32 8.19 24.76
CA HIS A 132 -19.45 8.49 25.65
C HIS A 132 -19.26 7.86 27.04
N ASP A 133 -18.77 6.63 27.13
CA ASP A 133 -18.55 5.94 28.41
C ASP A 133 -17.48 6.66 29.28
N VAL A 134 -16.43 7.23 28.65
CA VAL A 134 -15.32 7.89 29.37
C VAL A 134 -15.59 9.39 29.61
N ALA A 135 -16.27 10.07 28.68
CA ALA A 135 -16.55 11.50 28.75
C ALA A 135 -18.06 11.78 28.52
N PRO A 136 -18.97 11.29 29.39
CA PRO A 136 -20.42 11.37 29.19
C PRO A 136 -20.97 12.79 29.16
N ASP A 137 -20.28 13.74 29.78
CA ASP A 137 -20.71 15.15 29.88
C ASP A 137 -20.30 15.99 28.67
N LEU A 138 -19.51 15.44 27.75
CA LEU A 138 -19.01 16.13 26.55
C LEU A 138 -19.77 15.68 25.30
N THR A 139 -20.14 16.65 24.48
CA THR A 139 -20.67 16.37 23.14
C THR A 139 -19.50 16.03 22.22
N VAL A 140 -19.41 14.77 21.80
CA VAL A 140 -18.40 14.30 20.84
C VAL A 140 -19.11 13.71 19.63
N HIS A 141 -18.77 14.20 18.46
CA HIS A 141 -19.30 13.67 17.20
C HIS A 141 -18.27 12.74 16.57
N VAL A 142 -18.68 11.55 16.18
CA VAL A 142 -17.79 10.57 15.53
C VAL A 142 -18.04 10.49 14.04
N VAL A 143 -16.95 10.54 13.27
CA VAL A 143 -16.95 10.48 11.82
C VAL A 143 -16.05 9.34 11.35
N SER A 144 -16.50 8.53 10.39
CA SER A 144 -15.66 7.60 9.65
C SER A 144 -15.23 8.26 8.33
N ASN A 145 -13.92 8.50 8.19
CA ASN A 145 -13.34 9.18 7.01
C ASN A 145 -12.17 8.36 6.47
N PRO A 146 -12.44 7.22 5.80
CA PRO A 146 -11.39 6.36 5.28
C PRO A 146 -10.53 7.09 4.25
N GLU A 147 -9.25 6.74 4.20
CA GLU A 147 -8.30 7.23 3.21
C GLU A 147 -8.28 6.33 1.96
N PHE A 148 -7.83 6.88 0.82
CA PHE A 148 -7.65 6.16 -0.43
C PHE A 148 -6.28 6.45 -1.04
N LEU A 149 -5.29 6.65 -0.18
CA LEU A 149 -3.92 6.98 -0.54
C LEU A 149 -3.19 5.76 -1.10
N ARG A 150 -2.33 5.99 -2.08
CA ARG A 150 -1.41 4.98 -2.59
C ARG A 150 0.01 5.35 -2.15
N GLU A 151 0.69 4.46 -1.47
CA GLU A 151 2.10 4.62 -1.14
C GLU A 151 2.90 4.98 -2.41
N GLY A 152 3.86 5.91 -2.29
CA GLY A 152 4.61 6.44 -3.43
C GLY A 152 3.89 7.48 -4.30
N ALA A 153 2.60 7.76 -4.02
CA ALA A 153 1.81 8.81 -4.67
C ALA A 153 0.80 9.45 -3.73
N ALA A 154 0.97 9.30 -2.42
CA ALA A 154 -0.04 9.65 -1.43
C ALA A 154 -0.29 11.15 -1.32
N ILE A 155 0.75 11.98 -1.46
CA ILE A 155 0.61 13.44 -1.48
C ILE A 155 -0.28 13.88 -2.66
N SER A 156 -0.03 13.30 -3.84
CA SER A 156 -0.84 13.60 -5.04
C SER A 156 -2.28 13.13 -4.87
N ASP A 157 -2.48 11.91 -4.34
CA ASP A 157 -3.81 11.35 -4.09
C ASP A 157 -4.58 12.16 -3.03
N PHE A 158 -3.88 12.69 -2.01
CA PHE A 158 -4.49 13.54 -1.01
C PHE A 158 -4.90 14.92 -1.54
N LYS A 159 -4.03 15.53 -2.36
CA LYS A 159 -4.27 16.86 -2.93
C LYS A 159 -5.24 16.85 -4.12
N ARG A 160 -5.41 15.72 -4.78
CA ARG A 160 -6.31 15.53 -5.93
C ARG A 160 -7.06 14.21 -5.84
N PRO A 161 -7.90 14.03 -4.81
CA PRO A 161 -8.62 12.78 -4.61
C PRO A 161 -9.74 12.60 -5.64
N ASP A 162 -9.95 11.37 -6.11
CA ASP A 162 -11.12 11.02 -6.92
C ASP A 162 -12.44 11.22 -6.15
N ARG A 163 -12.43 11.08 -4.82
CA ARG A 163 -13.54 11.32 -3.89
C ARG A 163 -13.04 11.42 -2.46
N ILE A 164 -13.83 12.06 -1.59
CA ILE A 164 -13.68 12.08 -0.15
C ILE A 164 -14.95 11.50 0.47
N VAL A 165 -14.82 10.45 1.26
CA VAL A 165 -15.96 9.76 1.90
C VAL A 165 -16.02 10.20 3.36
N ILE A 166 -17.18 10.69 3.80
CA ILE A 166 -17.41 11.21 5.14
C ILE A 166 -18.66 10.51 5.70
N GLY A 167 -18.44 9.61 6.64
CA GLY A 167 -19.46 8.82 7.29
C GLY A 167 -19.94 9.50 8.57
N THR A 168 -21.03 10.24 8.51
CA THR A 168 -21.73 10.80 9.67
C THR A 168 -23.11 11.31 9.26
N ASP A 169 -24.08 11.14 10.13
CA ASP A 169 -25.43 11.71 9.98
C ASP A 169 -25.57 13.05 10.76
N ASP A 170 -24.56 13.44 11.54
CA ASP A 170 -24.54 14.66 12.33
C ASP A 170 -24.20 15.89 11.48
N VAL A 171 -25.09 16.89 11.50
CA VAL A 171 -24.97 18.12 10.69
C VAL A 171 -23.79 18.99 11.13
N ALA A 172 -23.51 19.05 12.43
CA ALA A 172 -22.41 19.85 12.95
C ALA A 172 -21.06 19.23 12.55
N ALA A 173 -20.93 17.91 12.66
CA ALA A 173 -19.77 17.18 12.18
C ALA A 173 -19.59 17.33 10.67
N GLN A 174 -20.67 17.28 9.88
CA GLN A 174 -20.60 17.52 8.43
C GLN A 174 -20.06 18.93 8.11
N ALA A 175 -20.47 19.95 8.85
CA ALA A 175 -20.00 21.32 8.65
C ALA A 175 -18.48 21.43 8.91
N ILE A 176 -18.00 20.89 10.02
CA ILE A 176 -16.56 20.87 10.36
C ILE A 176 -15.77 20.10 9.29
N MET A 177 -16.25 18.94 8.83
CA MET A 177 -15.57 18.18 7.80
C MET A 177 -15.55 18.90 6.45
N ARG A 178 -16.59 19.66 6.12
CA ARG A 178 -16.57 20.53 4.92
C ARG A 178 -15.49 21.61 5.03
N ASP A 179 -15.32 22.21 6.20
CA ASP A 179 -14.28 23.23 6.41
C ASP A 179 -12.88 22.63 6.35
N VAL A 180 -12.66 21.45 6.93
CA VAL A 180 -11.38 20.72 6.86
C VAL A 180 -10.98 20.43 5.40
N TYR A 181 -11.93 20.02 4.56
CA TYR A 181 -11.67 19.69 3.16
C TYR A 181 -11.95 20.83 2.17
N ARG A 182 -12.32 22.03 2.67
CA ARG A 182 -12.63 23.19 1.82
C ARG A 182 -11.55 23.55 0.80
N PRO A 183 -10.23 23.44 1.08
CA PRO A 183 -9.20 23.74 0.10
C PRO A 183 -9.24 22.83 -1.15
N LEU A 184 -9.85 21.66 -1.05
CA LEU A 184 -10.03 20.75 -2.20
C LEU A 184 -11.25 21.07 -3.07
N TYR A 185 -12.09 22.03 -2.66
CA TYR A 185 -13.25 22.47 -3.43
C TYR A 185 -12.85 23.04 -4.80
N LEU A 186 -11.70 23.72 -4.87
CA LEU A 186 -11.17 24.25 -6.14
C LEU A 186 -10.85 23.16 -7.19
N ASN A 187 -10.64 21.92 -6.73
CA ASN A 187 -10.37 20.78 -7.58
C ASN A 187 -11.66 19.98 -7.89
N GLU A 188 -12.84 20.48 -7.48
CA GLU A 188 -14.14 19.82 -7.64
C GLU A 188 -14.16 18.38 -7.08
N ALA A 189 -13.32 18.08 -6.07
CA ALA A 189 -13.28 16.76 -5.46
C ALA A 189 -14.63 16.44 -4.80
N PRO A 190 -15.32 15.36 -5.19
CA PRO A 190 -16.64 15.04 -4.64
C PRO A 190 -16.54 14.69 -3.16
N LEU A 191 -17.31 15.41 -2.31
CA LEU A 191 -17.55 15.06 -0.91
C LEU A 191 -18.79 14.16 -0.84
N LEU A 192 -18.59 12.88 -0.54
CA LEU A 192 -19.67 11.92 -0.35
C LEU A 192 -20.00 11.78 1.14
N PHE A 193 -21.13 12.33 1.56
CA PHE A 193 -21.67 12.13 2.91
C PHE A 193 -22.55 10.88 2.95
N THR A 194 -22.33 10.04 3.95
CA THR A 194 -23.06 8.78 4.13
C THR A 194 -23.02 8.37 5.61
N SER A 195 -23.65 7.24 5.98
CA SER A 195 -23.53 6.70 7.34
C SER A 195 -22.09 6.20 7.60
N ARG A 196 -21.69 6.14 8.88
CA ARG A 196 -20.38 5.61 9.30
C ARG A 196 -20.12 4.21 8.75
N ARG A 197 -21.07 3.30 8.93
CA ARG A 197 -20.96 1.90 8.46
C ARG A 197 -20.78 1.81 6.95
N THR A 198 -21.49 2.65 6.19
CA THR A 198 -21.35 2.70 4.73
C THR A 198 -19.96 3.23 4.34
N ALA A 199 -19.46 4.28 5.00
CA ALA A 199 -18.13 4.83 4.75
C ALA A 199 -17.02 3.79 5.00
N GLU A 200 -17.11 3.04 6.10
CA GLU A 200 -16.20 1.95 6.44
C GLU A 200 -16.23 0.84 5.38
N LEU A 201 -17.43 0.42 4.96
CA LEU A 201 -17.57 -0.61 3.93
C LEU A 201 -17.06 -0.18 2.56
N ILE A 202 -17.25 1.10 2.17
CA ILE A 202 -16.77 1.64 0.90
C ILE A 202 -15.25 1.42 0.74
N LYS A 203 -14.47 1.62 1.80
CA LYS A 203 -13.02 1.42 1.75
C LYS A 203 -12.65 -0.03 1.43
N TYR A 204 -13.23 -0.98 2.16
CA TYR A 204 -12.96 -2.40 1.95
C TYR A 204 -13.45 -2.89 0.59
N ALA A 205 -14.66 -2.49 0.20
CA ALA A 205 -15.23 -2.86 -1.09
C ALA A 205 -14.38 -2.33 -2.26
N ALA A 206 -13.90 -1.07 -2.16
CA ALA A 206 -13.04 -0.49 -3.17
C ALA A 206 -11.72 -1.28 -3.30
N ASN A 207 -11.04 -1.57 -2.19
CA ASN A 207 -9.78 -2.30 -2.21
C ASN A 207 -9.96 -3.74 -2.69
N ALA A 208 -11.03 -4.42 -2.29
CA ALA A 208 -11.36 -5.78 -2.76
C ALA A 208 -11.66 -5.79 -4.27
N PHE A 209 -12.34 -4.77 -4.79
CA PHE A 209 -12.60 -4.67 -6.23
C PHE A 209 -11.32 -4.41 -7.03
N LEU A 210 -10.42 -3.56 -6.55
CA LEU A 210 -9.13 -3.33 -7.19
C LEU A 210 -8.26 -4.60 -7.18
N ALA A 211 -8.23 -5.34 -6.07
CA ALA A 211 -7.57 -6.64 -5.99
C ALA A 211 -8.18 -7.66 -6.97
N THR A 212 -9.51 -7.63 -7.15
CA THR A 212 -10.21 -8.47 -8.13
C THR A 212 -9.76 -8.16 -9.56
N LYS A 213 -9.64 -6.88 -9.94
CA LYS A 213 -9.15 -6.48 -11.28
C LYS A 213 -7.75 -6.99 -11.55
N ILE A 214 -6.83 -6.87 -10.58
CA ILE A 214 -5.46 -7.39 -10.71
C ILE A 214 -5.47 -8.91 -10.85
N THR A 215 -6.23 -9.61 -10.02
CA THR A 215 -6.29 -11.09 -10.08
C THR A 215 -6.92 -11.55 -11.37
N PHE A 216 -7.99 -10.91 -11.82
CA PHE A 216 -8.65 -11.22 -13.09
C PHE A 216 -7.66 -11.12 -14.27
N ILE A 217 -6.96 -9.98 -14.41
CA ILE A 217 -6.03 -9.83 -15.54
C ILE A 217 -4.83 -10.77 -15.45
N ASN A 218 -4.46 -11.19 -14.25
CA ASN A 218 -3.42 -12.18 -14.02
C ASN A 218 -3.84 -13.57 -14.51
N GLU A 219 -5.09 -13.99 -14.26
CA GLU A 219 -5.63 -15.26 -14.77
C GLU A 219 -5.79 -15.20 -16.31
N ILE A 220 -6.22 -14.06 -16.85
CA ILE A 220 -6.26 -13.85 -18.32
C ILE A 220 -4.85 -13.91 -18.91
N ALA A 221 -3.81 -13.45 -18.21
CA ALA A 221 -2.44 -13.57 -18.68
C ALA A 221 -2.01 -15.03 -18.82
N ASP A 222 -2.35 -15.89 -17.86
CA ASP A 222 -2.05 -17.31 -17.92
C ASP A 222 -2.77 -17.99 -19.09
N LEU A 223 -4.02 -17.60 -19.36
CA LEU A 223 -4.77 -18.06 -20.52
C LEU A 223 -4.13 -17.55 -21.83
N CYS A 224 -3.69 -16.30 -21.90
CA CYS A 224 -3.00 -15.74 -23.07
C CYS A 224 -1.76 -16.56 -23.43
N GLU A 225 -0.95 -16.95 -22.45
CA GLU A 225 0.22 -17.83 -22.68
C GLU A 225 -0.18 -19.17 -23.29
N ALA A 226 -1.30 -19.75 -22.85
CA ALA A 226 -1.77 -21.07 -23.33
C ALA A 226 -2.35 -21.01 -24.76
N VAL A 227 -2.99 -19.90 -25.14
CA VAL A 227 -3.68 -19.75 -26.43
C VAL A 227 -2.91 -18.91 -27.44
N GLY A 228 -1.73 -18.39 -27.10
CA GLY A 228 -0.90 -17.56 -27.98
C GLY A 228 -1.45 -16.14 -28.18
N ALA A 229 -2.17 -15.59 -27.18
CA ALA A 229 -2.62 -14.19 -27.16
C ALA A 229 -1.63 -13.30 -26.41
N ASP A 230 -1.87 -11.97 -26.41
CA ASP A 230 -1.07 -10.98 -25.69
C ASP A 230 -1.95 -10.25 -24.66
N VAL A 231 -1.64 -10.45 -23.38
CA VAL A 231 -2.39 -9.84 -22.27
C VAL A 231 -2.37 -8.33 -22.27
N GLN A 232 -1.32 -7.68 -22.79
CA GLN A 232 -1.27 -6.22 -22.86
C GLN A 232 -2.29 -5.69 -23.88
N GLN A 233 -2.47 -6.39 -25.00
CA GLN A 233 -3.49 -6.04 -25.98
C GLN A 233 -4.90 -6.33 -25.46
N VAL A 234 -5.10 -7.45 -24.76
CA VAL A 234 -6.36 -7.77 -24.08
C VAL A 234 -6.70 -6.69 -23.05
N SER A 235 -5.76 -6.39 -22.15
CA SER A 235 -5.91 -5.35 -21.12
C SER A 235 -6.27 -3.99 -21.72
N ARG A 236 -5.56 -3.58 -22.80
CA ARG A 236 -5.85 -2.36 -23.53
C ARG A 236 -7.24 -2.40 -24.16
N GLY A 237 -7.59 -3.50 -24.81
CA GLY A 237 -8.89 -3.65 -25.50
C GLY A 237 -10.07 -3.53 -24.56
N ILE A 238 -10.07 -4.29 -23.45
CA ILE A 238 -11.14 -4.20 -22.46
C ILE A 238 -11.12 -2.90 -21.66
N GLY A 239 -9.93 -2.34 -21.41
CA GLY A 239 -9.77 -1.09 -20.66
C GLY A 239 -10.26 0.17 -21.39
N LEU A 240 -10.45 0.12 -22.70
CA LEU A 240 -11.07 1.19 -23.50
C LEU A 240 -12.58 1.32 -23.23
N ASP A 241 -13.23 0.26 -22.74
CA ASP A 241 -14.60 0.36 -22.27
C ASP A 241 -14.63 1.10 -20.93
N ASN A 242 -15.28 2.29 -20.91
CA ASN A 242 -15.36 3.12 -19.71
C ASN A 242 -16.07 2.45 -18.53
N ARG A 243 -16.89 1.43 -18.76
CA ARG A 243 -17.53 0.63 -17.70
C ARG A 243 -16.51 -0.24 -16.95
N ILE A 244 -15.39 -0.59 -17.59
CA ILE A 244 -14.29 -1.38 -17.04
C ILE A 244 -13.15 -0.46 -16.57
N GLY A 245 -12.70 0.44 -17.46
CA GLY A 245 -11.59 1.37 -17.24
C GLY A 245 -10.22 0.69 -17.24
N ALA A 246 -9.19 1.37 -17.69
CA ALA A 246 -7.86 0.83 -17.93
C ALA A 246 -7.03 0.60 -16.65
N LYS A 247 -7.35 1.29 -15.53
CA LYS A 247 -6.58 1.20 -14.29
C LYS A 247 -6.71 -0.19 -13.64
N PHE A 248 -5.62 -0.70 -13.06
CA PHE A 248 -5.53 -2.00 -12.38
C PHE A 248 -5.71 -3.24 -13.27
N LEU A 249 -5.41 -3.10 -14.57
CA LEU A 249 -5.39 -4.20 -15.55
C LEU A 249 -3.96 -4.54 -16.03
N HIS A 250 -2.94 -4.33 -15.21
CA HIS A 250 -1.57 -4.70 -15.53
C HIS A 250 -1.26 -6.08 -14.93
N ALA A 251 -1.02 -7.06 -15.80
CA ALA A 251 -0.61 -8.40 -15.38
C ALA A 251 0.81 -8.37 -14.79
N GLY A 252 1.00 -9.15 -13.73
CA GLY A 252 2.26 -9.20 -13.00
C GLY A 252 2.32 -10.36 -12.00
N PRO A 253 3.23 -10.32 -11.03
CA PRO A 253 3.45 -11.43 -10.10
C PRO A 253 2.41 -11.56 -8.98
N GLY A 254 1.40 -10.72 -8.97
CA GLY A 254 0.38 -10.62 -7.92
C GLY A 254 0.44 -9.28 -7.17
N TYR A 255 -0.57 -9.04 -6.37
CA TYR A 255 -0.60 -7.87 -5.48
C TYR A 255 0.00 -8.18 -4.10
N GLY A 256 0.53 -7.15 -3.46
CA GLY A 256 1.07 -7.14 -2.11
C GLY A 256 0.83 -5.80 -1.43
N GLY A 257 1.70 -5.43 -0.52
CA GLY A 257 1.65 -4.19 0.24
C GLY A 257 0.77 -4.26 1.48
N SER A 258 0.68 -3.16 2.17
CA SER A 258 0.00 -3.03 3.46
C SER A 258 -1.54 -3.03 3.38
N CYS A 259 -2.11 -2.76 2.19
CA CYS A 259 -3.54 -2.51 2.06
C CYS A 259 -4.32 -3.72 1.53
N PHE A 260 -4.09 -4.13 0.28
CA PHE A 260 -4.93 -5.14 -0.38
C PHE A 260 -4.97 -6.49 0.36
N PRO A 261 -3.84 -7.09 0.79
CA PRO A 261 -3.89 -8.35 1.51
C PRO A 261 -4.67 -8.23 2.83
N LYS A 262 -4.35 -7.21 3.62
CA LYS A 262 -5.00 -6.98 4.91
C LYS A 262 -6.50 -6.71 4.77
N ASP A 263 -6.88 -5.83 3.83
CA ASP A 263 -8.24 -5.36 3.71
C ASP A 263 -9.16 -6.42 3.09
N THR A 264 -8.66 -7.23 2.15
CA THR A 264 -9.43 -8.36 1.61
C THR A 264 -9.68 -9.42 2.68
N LEU A 265 -8.68 -9.74 3.52
CA LEU A 265 -8.85 -10.67 4.63
C LEU A 265 -9.82 -10.13 5.68
N ALA A 266 -9.70 -8.86 6.08
CA ALA A 266 -10.58 -8.24 7.06
C ALA A 266 -12.04 -8.18 6.55
N LEU A 267 -12.23 -7.93 5.24
CA LEU A 267 -13.56 -7.97 4.63
C LEU A 267 -14.15 -9.38 4.63
N LEU A 268 -13.35 -10.41 4.36
CA LEU A 268 -13.79 -11.81 4.45
C LEU A 268 -14.18 -12.18 5.87
N LYS A 269 -13.42 -11.73 6.87
CA LYS A 269 -13.74 -11.96 8.28
C LYS A 269 -15.03 -11.25 8.70
N THR A 270 -15.19 -10.00 8.30
CA THR A 270 -16.46 -9.28 8.52
C THR A 270 -17.64 -10.03 7.90
N ALA A 271 -17.49 -10.55 6.68
CA ALA A 271 -18.53 -11.31 6.02
C ALA A 271 -18.84 -12.64 6.74
N GLU A 272 -17.83 -13.30 7.28
CA GLU A 272 -17.97 -14.50 8.10
C GLU A 272 -18.72 -14.22 9.39
N ASP A 273 -18.39 -13.14 10.11
CA ASP A 273 -19.06 -12.71 11.35
C ASP A 273 -20.56 -12.43 11.16
N TYR A 274 -20.94 -12.00 9.95
CA TYR A 274 -22.35 -11.75 9.58
C TYR A 274 -22.99 -12.92 8.79
N GLU A 275 -22.31 -14.05 8.66
CA GLU A 275 -22.78 -15.25 7.92
C GLU A 275 -23.13 -14.96 6.44
N VAL A 276 -22.45 -13.98 5.81
CA VAL A 276 -22.63 -13.59 4.40
C VAL A 276 -21.38 -13.90 3.59
N PRO A 277 -21.29 -15.06 2.91
CA PRO A 277 -20.06 -15.45 2.22
C PRO A 277 -19.75 -14.58 0.99
N LEU A 278 -18.56 -14.00 0.93
CA LEU A 278 -18.03 -13.24 -0.20
C LEU A 278 -17.17 -14.14 -1.09
N ARG A 279 -17.78 -14.94 -1.94
CA ARG A 279 -17.12 -15.97 -2.77
C ARG A 279 -16.09 -15.39 -3.74
N ILE A 280 -16.40 -14.26 -4.40
CA ILE A 280 -15.48 -13.62 -5.33
C ILE A 280 -14.20 -13.18 -4.60
N VAL A 281 -14.33 -12.49 -3.47
CA VAL A 281 -13.17 -12.01 -2.70
C VAL A 281 -12.32 -13.17 -2.17
N SER A 282 -12.96 -14.26 -1.71
CA SER A 282 -12.28 -15.47 -1.27
C SER A 282 -11.45 -16.10 -2.41
N SER A 283 -12.03 -16.21 -3.62
CA SER A 283 -11.33 -16.72 -4.80
C SER A 283 -10.15 -15.82 -5.19
N VAL A 284 -10.31 -14.50 -5.11
CA VAL A 284 -9.26 -13.51 -5.41
C VAL A 284 -8.05 -13.69 -4.49
N VAL A 285 -8.27 -13.84 -3.18
CA VAL A 285 -7.19 -14.05 -2.20
C VAL A 285 -6.43 -15.34 -2.51
N GLN A 286 -7.14 -16.45 -2.72
CA GLN A 286 -6.53 -17.74 -3.01
C GLN A 286 -5.75 -17.75 -4.34
N ALA A 287 -6.31 -17.14 -5.39
CA ALA A 287 -5.67 -17.02 -6.70
C ALA A 287 -4.39 -16.18 -6.63
N ASN A 288 -4.43 -15.05 -5.89
CA ASN A 288 -3.25 -14.20 -5.71
C ASN A 288 -2.10 -14.92 -4.99
N ASP A 289 -2.39 -15.66 -3.92
CA ASP A 289 -1.38 -16.43 -3.18
C ASP A 289 -0.78 -17.55 -4.02
N SER A 290 -1.61 -18.22 -4.81
CA SER A 290 -1.17 -19.27 -5.74
C SER A 290 -0.27 -18.70 -6.83
N ARG A 291 -0.61 -17.49 -7.33
CA ARG A 291 0.17 -16.81 -8.37
C ARG A 291 1.56 -16.42 -7.90
N LYS A 292 1.69 -15.81 -6.71
CA LYS A 292 3.01 -15.43 -6.17
C LYS A 292 3.99 -16.62 -6.20
N ARG A 293 3.54 -17.79 -5.75
CA ARG A 293 4.33 -19.03 -5.79
C ARG A 293 4.57 -19.52 -7.22
N ALA A 294 3.59 -19.38 -8.11
CA ALA A 294 3.72 -19.80 -9.51
C ALA A 294 4.79 -18.99 -10.25
N MET A 295 4.99 -17.71 -9.90
CA MET A 295 6.03 -16.88 -10.54
C MET A 295 7.46 -17.34 -10.22
N GLY A 296 7.71 -17.85 -9.01
CA GLY A 296 9.00 -18.51 -8.71
C GLY A 296 9.22 -19.74 -9.56
N ARG A 297 8.19 -20.59 -9.71
CA ARG A 297 8.27 -21.76 -10.62
C ARG A 297 8.46 -21.35 -12.09
N LYS A 298 7.86 -20.25 -12.54
CA LYS A 298 8.05 -19.70 -13.89
C LYS A 298 9.52 -19.35 -14.16
N ILE A 299 10.20 -18.74 -13.19
CA ILE A 299 11.65 -18.46 -13.28
C ILE A 299 12.44 -19.76 -13.38
N ILE A 300 12.14 -20.77 -12.56
CA ILE A 300 12.80 -22.07 -12.60
C ILE A 300 12.58 -22.76 -13.96
N GLN A 301 11.37 -22.73 -14.49
CA GLN A 301 11.06 -23.29 -15.80
C GLN A 301 11.82 -22.61 -16.93
N ALA A 302 11.97 -21.27 -16.88
CA ALA A 302 12.77 -20.54 -17.87
C ALA A 302 14.24 -20.98 -17.90
N MET A 303 14.76 -21.49 -16.78
CA MET A 303 16.11 -22.04 -16.66
C MET A 303 16.20 -23.55 -17.00
N GLY A 304 15.15 -24.16 -17.52
CA GLY A 304 15.11 -25.58 -17.87
C GLY A 304 14.57 -26.52 -16.79
N GLY A 305 13.85 -25.97 -15.79
CA GLY A 305 13.14 -26.75 -14.77
C GLY A 305 13.96 -27.16 -13.54
N ASP A 306 15.26 -26.88 -13.50
CA ASP A 306 16.14 -27.14 -12.35
C ASP A 306 16.89 -25.89 -11.94
N ALA A 307 16.77 -25.49 -10.67
CA ALA A 307 17.42 -24.31 -10.11
C ALA A 307 18.65 -24.65 -9.24
N ARG A 308 18.94 -25.92 -8.99
CA ARG A 308 20.05 -26.36 -8.15
C ARG A 308 21.40 -25.88 -8.67
N GLY A 309 22.15 -25.17 -7.81
CA GLY A 309 23.46 -24.65 -8.16
C GLY A 309 23.44 -23.49 -9.15
N LYS A 310 22.26 -22.98 -9.51
CA LYS A 310 22.12 -21.79 -10.36
C LYS A 310 22.05 -20.53 -9.52
N THR A 311 22.52 -19.42 -10.09
CA THR A 311 22.44 -18.10 -9.52
C THR A 311 21.36 -17.30 -10.23
N VAL A 312 20.42 -16.74 -9.45
CA VAL A 312 19.32 -15.90 -9.96
C VAL A 312 19.47 -14.50 -9.41
N GLY A 313 19.54 -13.52 -10.30
CA GLY A 313 19.49 -12.12 -9.98
C GLY A 313 18.05 -11.62 -9.88
N ILE A 314 17.68 -10.95 -8.79
CA ILE A 314 16.35 -10.36 -8.59
C ILE A 314 16.47 -8.85 -8.61
N LEU A 315 15.72 -8.21 -9.48
CA LEU A 315 15.58 -6.77 -9.57
C LEU A 315 14.18 -6.36 -9.08
N GLY A 316 14.17 -5.68 -7.93
CA GLY A 316 12.95 -5.28 -7.22
C GLY A 316 12.54 -6.27 -6.15
N LEU A 317 12.36 -5.77 -4.93
CA LEU A 317 11.95 -6.52 -3.74
C LEU A 317 10.63 -5.99 -3.18
N THR A 318 10.44 -4.67 -3.20
CA THR A 318 9.21 -4.01 -2.76
C THR A 318 8.00 -4.43 -3.59
N PHE A 319 6.80 -4.34 -3.01
CA PHE A 319 5.58 -4.79 -3.70
C PHE A 319 5.25 -3.95 -4.96
N LYS A 320 5.74 -2.71 -5.02
CA LYS A 320 5.65 -1.78 -6.17
C LYS A 320 6.76 -0.73 -6.09
N PRO A 321 7.01 0.06 -7.16
CA PRO A 321 8.00 1.15 -7.11
C PRO A 321 7.58 2.30 -6.20
N ASN A 322 8.56 3.15 -5.84
CA ASN A 322 8.40 4.36 -5.04
C ASN A 322 7.91 4.13 -3.60
N THR A 323 8.29 3.00 -3.02
CA THR A 323 8.05 2.66 -1.61
C THR A 323 9.16 1.72 -1.12
N ASP A 324 9.35 1.67 0.20
CA ASP A 324 10.21 0.71 0.90
C ASP A 324 9.40 -0.48 1.47
N ASP A 325 8.09 -0.54 1.20
CA ASP A 325 7.18 -1.52 1.80
C ASP A 325 7.37 -2.93 1.22
N MET A 326 7.77 -3.83 2.10
CA MET A 326 7.99 -5.25 1.83
C MET A 326 6.82 -6.16 2.25
N ARG A 327 5.78 -5.60 2.87
CA ARG A 327 4.65 -6.39 3.39
C ARG A 327 3.94 -7.12 2.27
N ASP A 328 3.79 -8.43 2.40
CA ASP A 328 3.17 -9.29 1.38
C ASP A 328 3.70 -9.10 -0.05
N ALA A 329 4.92 -8.55 -0.20
CA ALA A 329 5.53 -8.35 -1.51
C ALA A 329 5.66 -9.69 -2.26
N PRO A 330 5.29 -9.76 -3.56
CA PRO A 330 5.44 -10.98 -4.36
C PRO A 330 6.85 -11.54 -4.36
N ALA A 331 7.87 -10.69 -4.25
CA ALA A 331 9.28 -11.07 -4.18
C ALA A 331 9.55 -12.07 -3.04
N LEU A 332 8.85 -11.98 -1.90
CA LEU A 332 9.03 -12.89 -0.77
C LEU A 332 8.74 -14.34 -1.16
N ALA A 333 7.58 -14.58 -1.77
CA ALA A 333 7.18 -15.93 -2.19
C ALA A 333 8.00 -16.43 -3.39
N ILE A 334 8.39 -15.54 -4.29
CA ILE A 334 9.23 -15.86 -5.47
C ILE A 334 10.62 -16.30 -5.01
N ILE A 335 11.26 -15.51 -4.15
CA ILE A 335 12.61 -15.80 -3.65
C ILE A 335 12.60 -17.07 -2.81
N GLN A 336 11.59 -17.27 -1.97
CA GLN A 336 11.47 -18.51 -1.19
C GLN A 336 11.39 -19.72 -2.11
N ALA A 337 10.59 -19.67 -3.18
CA ALA A 337 10.48 -20.76 -4.16
C ALA A 337 11.81 -21.04 -4.88
N LEU A 338 12.62 -20.01 -5.15
CA LEU A 338 13.96 -20.17 -5.74
C LEU A 338 14.94 -20.82 -4.77
N LEU A 339 14.94 -20.39 -3.51
CA LEU A 339 15.77 -20.97 -2.45
C LEU A 339 15.40 -22.43 -2.18
N ASP A 340 14.10 -22.75 -2.10
CA ASP A 340 13.59 -24.11 -1.96
C ASP A 340 14.00 -25.00 -3.17
N GLY A 341 14.10 -24.41 -4.35
CA GLY A 341 14.62 -25.04 -5.57
C GLY A 341 16.13 -25.22 -5.60
N GLY A 342 16.86 -24.73 -4.59
CA GLY A 342 18.32 -24.84 -4.49
C GLY A 342 19.11 -23.78 -5.27
N ALA A 343 18.47 -22.67 -5.66
CA ALA A 343 19.14 -21.55 -6.29
C ALA A 343 19.88 -20.66 -5.25
N THR A 344 20.96 -20.02 -5.69
CA THR A 344 21.55 -18.87 -5.01
C THR A 344 20.88 -17.61 -5.52
N VAL A 345 20.40 -16.75 -4.61
CA VAL A 345 19.69 -15.51 -4.98
C VAL A 345 20.53 -14.29 -4.62
N ARG A 346 20.65 -13.37 -5.57
CA ARG A 346 21.20 -12.04 -5.39
C ARG A 346 20.14 -11.01 -5.73
N ALA A 347 20.05 -9.92 -4.98
CA ALA A 347 18.97 -8.96 -5.18
C ALA A 347 19.46 -7.52 -5.09
N TYR A 348 18.76 -6.66 -5.80
CA TYR A 348 18.84 -5.21 -5.71
C TYR A 348 17.44 -4.60 -5.73
N ASP A 349 17.22 -3.64 -4.85
CA ASP A 349 16.05 -2.77 -4.83
C ASP A 349 16.50 -1.36 -4.44
N PRO A 350 16.01 -0.29 -5.09
CA PRO A 350 16.42 1.07 -4.76
C PRO A 350 16.15 1.49 -3.30
N GLU A 351 15.04 1.04 -2.69
CA GLU A 351 14.59 1.51 -1.38
C GLU A 351 14.35 0.37 -0.37
N GLY A 352 13.94 -0.81 -0.84
CA GLY A 352 13.43 -1.89 0.03
C GLY A 352 14.48 -2.80 0.65
N MET A 353 15.78 -2.66 0.35
CA MET A 353 16.79 -3.64 0.77
C MET A 353 16.93 -3.74 2.30
N GLU A 354 16.86 -2.62 3.02
CA GLU A 354 16.99 -2.64 4.48
C GLU A 354 15.82 -3.39 5.13
N ALA A 355 14.60 -3.08 4.69
CA ALA A 355 13.41 -3.81 5.17
C ALA A 355 13.42 -5.29 4.78
N ALA A 356 13.98 -5.61 3.60
CA ALA A 356 14.08 -6.98 3.11
C ALA A 356 15.07 -7.85 3.89
N ARG A 357 16.14 -7.29 4.45
CA ARG A 357 17.19 -8.05 5.18
C ARG A 357 16.64 -8.90 6.31
N ALA A 358 15.67 -8.36 7.06
CA ALA A 358 15.05 -9.09 8.16
C ALA A 358 14.12 -10.22 7.68
N LEU A 359 13.56 -10.09 6.47
CA LEU A 359 12.59 -11.03 5.91
C LEU A 359 13.26 -12.12 5.04
N LEU A 360 14.38 -11.80 4.41
CA LEU A 360 15.12 -12.64 3.47
C LEU A 360 16.60 -12.72 3.83
N PRO A 361 16.96 -13.28 5.00
CA PRO A 361 18.36 -13.33 5.45
C PRO A 361 19.24 -14.26 4.61
N GLY A 362 18.65 -15.14 3.82
CA GLY A 362 19.34 -16.16 3.02
C GLY A 362 19.81 -15.73 1.64
N ILE A 363 19.74 -14.43 1.29
CA ILE A 363 20.13 -13.92 -0.02
C ILE A 363 21.27 -12.91 0.06
N THR A 364 21.91 -12.61 -1.07
CA THR A 364 22.95 -11.60 -1.17
C THR A 364 22.36 -10.27 -1.69
N TYR A 365 22.57 -9.19 -0.96
CA TYR A 365 22.15 -7.84 -1.35
C TYR A 365 23.30 -7.08 -1.99
N LEU A 366 23.05 -6.48 -3.14
CA LEU A 366 24.03 -5.72 -3.93
C LEU A 366 23.49 -4.31 -4.19
N ASN A 367 24.40 -3.37 -4.49
CA ASN A 367 24.05 -1.96 -4.61
C ASN A 367 23.89 -1.47 -6.06
N ASP A 368 24.05 -2.36 -7.02
CA ASP A 368 23.94 -2.04 -8.45
C ASP A 368 23.22 -3.19 -9.19
N PRO A 369 22.27 -2.89 -10.08
CA PRO A 369 21.53 -3.92 -10.83
C PRO A 369 22.42 -4.77 -11.72
N TYR A 370 23.55 -4.24 -12.21
CA TYR A 370 24.50 -5.01 -13.03
C TYR A 370 25.37 -5.95 -12.20
N ASP A 371 25.63 -5.64 -10.93
CA ASP A 371 26.33 -6.54 -10.02
C ASP A 371 25.48 -7.75 -9.64
N VAL A 372 24.15 -7.55 -9.57
CA VAL A 372 23.19 -8.68 -9.41
C VAL A 372 23.29 -9.66 -10.57
N ALA A 373 23.56 -9.17 -11.77
CA ALA A 373 23.67 -9.98 -12.98
C ALA A 373 25.03 -10.71 -13.13
N GLU A 374 26.07 -10.31 -12.38
CA GLU A 374 27.41 -10.88 -12.54
C GLU A 374 27.44 -12.39 -12.31
N GLY A 375 27.72 -13.17 -13.38
CA GLY A 375 27.70 -14.62 -13.34
C GLY A 375 26.33 -15.27 -13.06
N ALA A 376 25.24 -14.51 -13.14
CA ALA A 376 23.89 -15.06 -12.96
C ALA A 376 23.45 -15.91 -14.16
N ASP A 377 22.72 -16.99 -13.88
CA ASP A 377 22.11 -17.83 -14.91
C ASP A 377 20.83 -17.21 -15.46
N ALA A 378 20.13 -16.46 -14.61
CA ALA A 378 18.93 -15.71 -14.97
C ALA A 378 18.85 -14.40 -14.18
N VAL A 379 18.20 -13.39 -14.75
CA VAL A 379 17.81 -12.17 -14.06
C VAL A 379 16.28 -12.04 -14.16
N ALA A 380 15.62 -11.80 -13.03
CA ALA A 380 14.18 -11.62 -12.96
C ALA A 380 13.82 -10.21 -12.45
N ILE A 381 12.95 -9.50 -13.18
CA ILE A 381 12.40 -8.21 -12.79
C ILE A 381 11.08 -8.48 -12.09
N VAL A 382 11.04 -8.17 -10.78
CA VAL A 382 9.89 -8.44 -9.92
C VAL A 382 9.12 -7.16 -9.58
N THR A 383 9.80 -6.02 -9.49
CA THR A 383 9.19 -4.71 -9.28
C THR A 383 9.61 -3.76 -10.41
N GLU A 384 8.65 -3.00 -10.93
CA GLU A 384 8.81 -2.17 -12.12
C GLU A 384 9.38 -0.77 -11.82
N TRP A 385 10.48 -0.68 -11.05
CA TRP A 385 11.17 0.58 -10.83
C TRP A 385 11.59 1.25 -12.14
N ASP A 386 11.49 2.58 -12.23
CA ASP A 386 11.91 3.31 -13.44
C ASP A 386 13.39 3.09 -13.78
N ALA A 387 14.24 2.92 -12.78
CA ALA A 387 15.65 2.58 -12.98
C ALA A 387 15.83 1.26 -13.77
N PHE A 388 14.90 0.32 -13.63
CA PHE A 388 14.98 -0.96 -14.36
C PHE A 388 14.47 -0.87 -15.80
N ARG A 389 13.71 0.17 -16.15
CA ARG A 389 13.27 0.43 -17.54
C ARG A 389 14.41 0.98 -18.42
N ALA A 390 15.45 1.53 -17.81
CA ALA A 390 16.56 2.18 -18.48
C ALA A 390 17.86 1.36 -18.44
N LEU A 391 17.80 0.05 -18.16
CA LEU A 391 18.99 -0.79 -18.13
C LEU A 391 19.61 -0.94 -19.52
N ASP A 392 20.93 -0.86 -19.61
CA ASP A 392 21.68 -1.32 -20.78
C ASP A 392 21.66 -2.85 -20.82
N LEU A 393 20.73 -3.39 -21.62
CA LEU A 393 20.54 -4.84 -21.76
C LEU A 393 21.74 -5.55 -22.35
N LYS A 394 22.58 -4.88 -23.17
CA LYS A 394 23.82 -5.47 -23.69
C LYS A 394 24.85 -5.61 -22.58
N ARG A 395 25.01 -4.58 -21.76
CA ARG A 395 25.86 -4.63 -20.56
C ARG A 395 25.37 -5.72 -19.60
N LEU A 396 24.05 -5.84 -19.37
CA LEU A 396 23.45 -6.89 -18.55
C LEU A 396 23.82 -8.27 -19.11
N ALA A 397 23.63 -8.50 -20.42
CA ALA A 397 23.93 -9.75 -21.10
C ALA A 397 25.40 -10.17 -21.03
N THR A 398 26.32 -9.18 -21.03
CA THR A 398 27.78 -9.48 -20.93
C THR A 398 28.21 -9.90 -19.53
N LYS A 399 27.47 -9.49 -18.49
CA LYS A 399 27.75 -9.86 -17.10
C LYS A 399 27.17 -11.22 -16.70
N MET A 400 26.12 -11.65 -17.38
CA MET A 400 25.44 -12.92 -17.07
C MET A 400 26.20 -14.13 -17.62
N ARG A 401 26.18 -15.23 -16.87
CA ARG A 401 26.59 -16.54 -17.35
C ARG A 401 25.53 -17.19 -18.25
N GLY A 402 24.27 -17.06 -17.83
CA GLY A 402 23.10 -17.47 -18.62
C GLY A 402 22.59 -16.34 -19.51
N LYS A 403 21.45 -16.56 -20.17
CA LYS A 403 20.87 -15.56 -21.08
C LYS A 403 19.39 -15.28 -20.80
N HIS A 404 18.87 -15.70 -19.65
CA HIS A 404 17.45 -15.60 -19.36
C HIS A 404 17.12 -14.31 -18.64
N LEU A 405 16.37 -13.40 -19.31
CA LEU A 405 15.71 -12.27 -18.69
C LEU A 405 14.22 -12.60 -18.51
N ILE A 406 13.81 -12.71 -17.25
CA ILE A 406 12.42 -12.99 -16.87
C ILE A 406 11.79 -11.69 -16.38
N ASP A 407 10.89 -11.13 -17.18
CA ASP A 407 10.23 -9.86 -16.91
C ASP A 407 8.81 -10.09 -16.39
N LEU A 408 8.66 -10.15 -15.08
CA LEU A 408 7.36 -10.39 -14.45
C LEU A 408 6.47 -9.12 -14.41
N ARG A 409 6.95 -8.01 -14.94
CA ARG A 409 6.24 -6.71 -14.98
C ARG A 409 5.97 -6.19 -16.38
N ASN A 410 6.44 -6.94 -17.41
CA ASN A 410 6.24 -6.58 -18.81
C ASN A 410 6.76 -5.17 -19.16
N ILE A 411 7.90 -4.75 -18.58
CA ILE A 411 8.48 -3.42 -18.79
C ILE A 411 9.30 -3.32 -20.08
N TYR A 412 9.67 -4.47 -20.68
CA TYR A 412 10.44 -4.54 -21.93
C TYR A 412 9.64 -5.14 -23.08
N HIS A 413 10.10 -4.85 -24.29
CA HIS A 413 9.60 -5.50 -25.51
C HIS A 413 10.54 -6.63 -25.94
N ARG A 414 9.98 -7.78 -26.34
CA ARG A 414 10.73 -8.98 -26.76
C ARG A 414 11.82 -8.66 -27.78
N PRO A 415 11.58 -7.92 -28.90
CA PRO A 415 12.61 -7.65 -29.89
C PRO A 415 13.80 -6.83 -29.35
N GLU A 416 13.59 -6.02 -28.33
CA GLU A 416 14.63 -5.23 -27.69
C GLU A 416 15.56 -6.13 -26.87
N VAL A 417 15.00 -7.03 -26.07
CA VAL A 417 15.74 -7.97 -25.23
C VAL A 417 16.52 -8.97 -26.11
N GLU A 418 15.89 -9.51 -27.14
CA GLU A 418 16.52 -10.47 -28.07
C GLU A 418 17.68 -9.85 -28.86
N ARG A 419 17.56 -8.58 -29.28
CA ARG A 419 18.68 -7.83 -29.91
C ARG A 419 19.88 -7.65 -28.99
N ALA A 420 19.69 -7.65 -27.67
CA ALA A 420 20.78 -7.62 -26.70
C ALA A 420 21.43 -8.99 -26.46
N GLY A 421 20.93 -10.05 -27.08
CA GLY A 421 21.44 -11.42 -26.97
C GLY A 421 20.88 -12.19 -25.77
N LEU A 422 19.77 -11.73 -25.20
CA LEU A 422 19.06 -12.35 -24.09
C LEU A 422 17.82 -13.10 -24.59
N SER A 423 17.47 -14.23 -23.97
CA SER A 423 16.15 -14.84 -24.11
C SER A 423 15.15 -14.16 -23.19
N TYR A 424 13.96 -13.93 -23.69
CA TYR A 424 12.95 -13.16 -22.98
C TYR A 424 11.75 -14.01 -22.56
N VAL A 425 11.48 -14.05 -21.28
CA VAL A 425 10.26 -14.64 -20.71
C VAL A 425 9.48 -13.54 -19.99
N SER A 426 8.21 -13.41 -20.29
CA SER A 426 7.33 -12.39 -19.74
C SER A 426 6.04 -13.00 -19.20
N VAL A 427 5.08 -12.18 -18.80
CA VAL A 427 3.78 -12.60 -18.27
C VAL A 427 2.71 -12.37 -19.34
N GLY A 428 2.00 -13.44 -19.73
CA GLY A 428 0.82 -13.35 -20.60
C GLY A 428 1.12 -13.08 -22.07
N ARG A 429 2.34 -13.42 -22.57
CA ARG A 429 2.71 -13.24 -23.99
C ARG A 429 3.96 -14.05 -24.39
#